data_0920a7f4f405e54ff01deea3d855e72e
#
_entry.id   0920a7f4f405e54ff01deea3d855e72e
#
_cell.length_a   1.000
_cell.length_b   1.000
_cell.length_c   1.000
_cell.angle_alpha   90.00
_cell.angle_beta   90.00
_cell.angle_gamma   90.00
#
_symmetry.space_group_name_H-M   'P 1'
#
loop_
_entity.id
_entity.type
_entity.pdbx_description
1 polymer ?
#
loop_
_entity_poly.entity_id
_entity_poly.type
_entity_poly.pdbx_seq_one_letter_code
_entity_poly.pdbx_strand_id
1 'polypeptide(L)'
;MALKMRALLAAAALAAGLGTGDARAAADRPTPSGLPVPRYVSLKFDKVNARSGPGDDHRLLWVYRVRGLPVQVVAETAEWRRICDPEGALVWVHRRTTDGRRMTMNTHADPWPLRRRPKLESRVVAYLNARALATLIRCEDDWCRVRAGDVTGWVPQGELWGTSEAVQCRAGQARSLTQAR
;
A
#
# COMPACT_ATOMS: atom_id res chain seq x y z
N MET A 1 53.98 50.90 -34.68
CA MET A 1 53.72 49.48 -34.93
C MET A 1 53.28 48.89 -33.60
N ALA A 2 52.01 48.68 -33.40
CA ALA A 2 51.38 48.18 -32.12
C ALA A 2 50.78 46.81 -32.39
N LEU A 3 51.30 45.78 -31.76
CA LEU A 3 50.83 44.39 -31.85
C LEU A 3 49.84 44.17 -30.77
N LYS A 4 48.57 43.93 -31.16
CA LYS A 4 47.46 43.61 -30.24
C LYS A 4 47.44 42.11 -29.97
N MET A 5 47.73 41.73 -28.73
CA MET A 5 47.62 40.36 -28.22
C MET A 5 46.19 40.15 -27.74
N ARG A 6 45.42 39.25 -28.39
CA ARG A 6 44.08 38.83 -27.96
C ARG A 6 44.21 37.62 -27.02
N ALA A 7 43.83 37.81 -25.78
CA ALA A 7 43.67 36.70 -24.80
C ALA A 7 42.34 35.99 -25.02
N LEU A 8 42.39 34.67 -25.28
CA LEU A 8 41.24 33.79 -25.32
C LEU A 8 40.98 33.25 -23.89
N LEU A 9 39.89 33.64 -23.31
CA LEU A 9 39.35 33.05 -22.08
C LEU A 9 38.52 31.80 -22.43
N ALA A 10 39.04 30.61 -22.10
CA ALA A 10 38.28 29.38 -22.16
C ALA A 10 37.48 29.21 -20.89
N ALA A 11 36.13 29.32 -20.96
CA ALA A 11 35.21 29.00 -19.88
C ALA A 11 34.95 27.50 -19.87
N ALA A 12 35.48 26.80 -18.86
CA ALA A 12 35.13 25.41 -18.59
C ALA A 12 33.78 25.33 -17.83
N ALA A 13 32.72 24.87 -18.50
CA ALA A 13 31.45 24.60 -17.88
C ALA A 13 31.51 23.23 -17.19
N LEU A 14 31.53 23.22 -15.83
CA LEU A 14 31.28 22.01 -15.04
C LEU A 14 29.79 21.68 -15.12
N ALA A 15 29.42 20.65 -15.89
CA ALA A 15 28.08 20.05 -15.83
C ALA A 15 28.01 19.14 -14.61
N ALA A 16 27.37 19.62 -13.55
CA ALA A 16 26.98 18.79 -12.41
C ALA A 16 25.82 17.89 -12.85
N GLY A 17 26.11 16.63 -13.17
CA GLY A 17 25.12 15.60 -13.41
C GLY A 17 24.39 15.25 -12.12
N LEU A 18 23.18 15.80 -11.94
CA LEU A 18 22.23 15.32 -10.94
C LEU A 18 21.75 13.95 -11.40
N GLY A 19 22.34 12.90 -10.83
CA GLY A 19 21.86 11.53 -10.98
C GLY A 19 20.47 11.40 -10.35
N THR A 20 19.42 11.43 -11.18
CA THR A 20 18.10 10.97 -10.79
C THR A 20 18.16 9.46 -10.60
N GLY A 21 18.47 9.03 -9.37
CA GLY A 21 18.48 7.62 -9.00
C GLY A 21 17.11 7.03 -9.29
N ASP A 22 17.06 6.07 -10.20
CA ASP A 22 15.87 5.36 -10.62
C ASP A 22 15.15 4.70 -9.43
N ALA A 23 14.04 5.27 -9.01
CA ALA A 23 13.11 4.67 -8.04
C ALA A 23 12.48 3.35 -8.58
N ARG A 24 12.70 3.01 -9.84
CA ARG A 24 12.23 1.80 -10.50
C ARG A 24 13.01 0.53 -10.13
N ALA A 25 14.25 0.66 -9.70
CA ALA A 25 15.12 -0.49 -9.41
C ALA A 25 14.70 -1.32 -8.17
N ALA A 26 13.77 -0.83 -7.35
CA ALA A 26 13.28 -1.58 -6.19
C ALA A 26 12.18 -2.62 -6.52
N ALA A 27 11.49 -2.47 -7.66
CA ALA A 27 10.39 -3.34 -8.07
C ALA A 27 10.83 -4.66 -8.74
N ASP A 28 12.08 -4.76 -9.16
CA ASP A 28 12.58 -5.83 -10.04
C ASP A 28 13.38 -6.93 -9.31
N ARG A 29 13.41 -6.91 -7.97
CA ARG A 29 14.08 -7.97 -7.21
C ARG A 29 13.17 -9.18 -7.11
N PRO A 30 13.62 -10.39 -7.52
CA PRO A 30 12.84 -11.59 -7.37
C PRO A 30 12.54 -11.81 -5.88
N THR A 31 11.26 -11.89 -5.55
CA THR A 31 10.79 -12.18 -4.20
C THR A 31 10.77 -13.69 -3.98
N PRO A 32 10.89 -14.19 -2.73
CA PRO A 32 10.83 -15.63 -2.44
C PRO A 32 9.53 -16.31 -2.91
N SER A 33 8.44 -15.58 -3.08
CA SER A 33 7.18 -16.11 -3.63
C SER A 33 7.08 -16.01 -5.16
N GLY A 34 8.01 -15.32 -5.83
CA GLY A 34 7.92 -14.98 -7.25
C GLY A 34 6.86 -13.93 -7.58
N LEU A 35 6.18 -13.37 -6.59
CA LEU A 35 5.15 -12.35 -6.77
C LEU A 35 5.71 -10.94 -6.50
N PRO A 36 5.27 -9.92 -7.23
CA PRO A 36 5.75 -8.55 -7.02
C PRO A 36 5.39 -8.01 -5.63
N VAL A 37 6.20 -7.07 -5.16
CA VAL A 37 5.90 -6.22 -4.00
C VAL A 37 6.01 -4.75 -4.44
N PRO A 38 5.13 -3.84 -3.98
CA PRO A 38 4.05 -4.09 -3.02
C PRO A 38 2.86 -4.84 -3.64
N ARG A 39 2.15 -5.63 -2.83
CA ARG A 39 0.90 -6.28 -3.23
C ARG A 39 -0.04 -6.45 -2.05
N TYR A 40 -1.34 -6.47 -2.29
CA TYR A 40 -2.32 -6.74 -1.25
C TYR A 40 -2.59 -8.23 -1.10
N VAL A 41 -2.75 -8.64 0.14
CA VAL A 41 -3.23 -9.95 0.61
C VAL A 41 -4.21 -9.73 1.75
N SER A 42 -4.87 -10.78 2.22
CA SER A 42 -5.74 -10.69 3.39
C SER A 42 -5.27 -11.62 4.50
N LEU A 43 -5.53 -11.24 5.76
CA LEU A 43 -5.27 -12.13 6.89
C LEU A 43 -6.24 -13.31 6.82
N LYS A 44 -5.71 -14.53 6.89
CA LYS A 44 -6.47 -15.78 6.70
C LYS A 44 -7.25 -16.18 7.94
N PHE A 45 -6.75 -15.81 9.12
CA PHE A 45 -7.29 -16.23 10.40
C PHE A 45 -7.77 -15.03 11.23
N ASP A 46 -8.60 -15.30 12.23
CA ASP A 46 -9.08 -14.33 13.22
C ASP A 46 -8.06 -14.04 14.34
N LYS A 47 -6.94 -14.76 14.36
CA LYS A 47 -5.79 -14.50 15.24
C LYS A 47 -4.51 -14.62 14.43
N VAL A 48 -3.80 -13.49 14.25
CA VAL A 48 -2.53 -13.43 13.54
C VAL A 48 -1.54 -12.62 14.34
N ASN A 49 -0.44 -13.26 14.73
CA ASN A 49 0.65 -12.62 15.47
C ASN A 49 1.41 -11.63 14.59
N ALA A 50 1.55 -10.40 15.06
CA ALA A 50 2.37 -9.34 14.48
C ALA A 50 3.67 -9.22 15.27
N ARG A 51 4.82 -9.34 14.59
CA ARG A 51 6.15 -9.37 15.22
C ARG A 51 7.04 -8.24 14.73
N SER A 52 8.09 -7.93 15.49
CA SER A 52 9.09 -6.90 15.15
C SER A 52 10.06 -7.33 14.04
N GLY A 53 10.16 -8.63 13.76
CA GLY A 53 11.07 -9.20 12.77
C GLY A 53 10.57 -10.54 12.20
N PRO A 54 11.29 -11.08 11.19
CA PRO A 54 10.91 -12.30 10.47
C PRO A 54 11.42 -13.57 11.21
N GLY A 55 10.76 -13.95 12.30
CA GLY A 55 11.09 -15.14 13.09
C GLY A 55 10.18 -15.25 14.31
N ASP A 56 10.04 -16.47 14.84
CA ASP A 56 9.26 -16.71 16.06
C ASP A 56 9.96 -16.23 17.34
N ASP A 57 11.25 -16.02 17.29
CA ASP A 57 12.11 -15.43 18.30
C ASP A 57 11.97 -13.91 18.41
N HIS A 58 11.45 -13.26 17.36
CA HIS A 58 11.20 -11.83 17.39
C HIS A 58 10.00 -11.48 18.28
N ARG A 59 10.13 -10.33 18.96
CA ARG A 59 9.13 -9.83 19.90
C ARG A 59 7.74 -9.74 19.26
N LEU A 60 6.74 -10.34 19.92
CA LEU A 60 5.33 -10.14 19.61
C LEU A 60 4.95 -8.69 19.94
N LEU A 61 4.43 -7.97 18.95
CA LEU A 61 3.96 -6.59 19.11
C LEU A 61 2.48 -6.55 19.50
N TRP A 62 1.64 -7.27 18.73
CA TRP A 62 0.20 -7.47 19.00
C TRP A 62 -0.35 -8.67 18.24
N VAL A 63 -1.63 -8.91 18.39
CA VAL A 63 -2.35 -9.95 17.67
C VAL A 63 -3.51 -9.31 16.91
N TYR A 64 -3.51 -9.42 15.60
CA TYR A 64 -4.69 -9.07 14.80
C TYR A 64 -5.83 -10.04 15.10
N ARG A 65 -7.05 -9.49 15.24
CA ARG A 65 -8.25 -10.27 15.55
C ARG A 65 -9.35 -10.10 14.50
N VAL A 66 -8.94 -9.87 13.26
CA VAL A 66 -9.87 -9.61 12.14
C VAL A 66 -9.49 -10.50 10.97
N ARG A 67 -10.29 -11.52 10.71
CA ARG A 67 -10.16 -12.34 9.49
C ARG A 67 -10.54 -11.50 8.27
N GLY A 68 -9.76 -11.63 7.20
CA GLY A 68 -9.99 -10.88 5.97
C GLY A 68 -9.44 -9.45 5.99
N LEU A 69 -8.75 -9.02 7.06
CA LEU A 69 -8.11 -7.70 7.09
C LEU A 69 -7.16 -7.56 5.88
N PRO A 70 -7.39 -6.59 4.99
CA PRO A 70 -6.48 -6.32 3.88
C PRO A 70 -5.19 -5.70 4.39
N VAL A 71 -4.05 -6.25 3.97
CA VAL A 71 -2.72 -5.76 4.31
C VAL A 71 -1.85 -5.72 3.06
N GLN A 72 -0.94 -4.77 2.97
CA GLN A 72 -0.02 -4.66 1.84
C GLN A 72 1.32 -5.31 2.19
N VAL A 73 1.72 -6.36 1.46
CA VAL A 73 3.05 -6.97 1.57
C VAL A 73 4.04 -6.03 0.89
N VAL A 74 5.01 -5.54 1.66
CA VAL A 74 6.06 -4.62 1.19
C VAL A 74 7.44 -5.28 1.08
N ALA A 75 7.64 -6.40 1.78
CA ALA A 75 8.81 -7.26 1.67
C ALA A 75 8.46 -8.68 2.14
N GLU A 76 9.25 -9.66 1.75
CA GLU A 76 9.06 -11.03 2.23
C GLU A 76 10.38 -11.82 2.29
N THR A 77 10.39 -12.81 3.16
CA THR A 77 11.35 -13.91 3.20
C THR A 77 10.64 -15.20 2.79
N ALA A 78 11.32 -16.34 2.83
CA ALA A 78 10.71 -17.64 2.54
C ALA A 78 9.47 -17.92 3.40
N GLU A 79 9.50 -17.56 4.70
CA GLU A 79 8.46 -17.91 5.66
C GLU A 79 7.69 -16.68 6.21
N TRP A 80 8.19 -15.46 6.03
CA TRP A 80 7.61 -14.26 6.64
C TRP A 80 7.30 -13.18 5.61
N ARG A 81 6.25 -12.39 5.90
CA ARG A 81 5.85 -11.23 5.13
C ARG A 81 5.91 -9.98 6.00
N ARG A 82 6.64 -8.96 5.54
CA ARG A 82 6.54 -7.63 6.10
C ARG A 82 5.33 -6.96 5.52
N ILE A 83 4.37 -6.65 6.36
CA ILE A 83 3.11 -6.06 5.94
C ILE A 83 2.95 -4.64 6.45
N CYS A 84 2.26 -3.84 5.66
CA CYS A 84 1.69 -2.55 6.02
C CYS A 84 0.20 -2.76 6.27
N ASP A 85 -0.30 -2.37 7.44
CA ASP A 85 -1.71 -2.46 7.80
C ASP A 85 -2.47 -1.14 7.53
N PRO A 86 -3.82 -1.13 7.65
CA PRO A 86 -4.62 0.08 7.42
C PRO A 86 -4.31 1.25 8.35
N GLU A 87 -3.73 1.01 9.50
CA GLU A 87 -3.29 2.04 10.46
C GLU A 87 -1.89 2.58 10.14
N GLY A 88 -1.21 2.01 9.13
CA GLY A 88 0.11 2.42 8.69
C GLY A 88 1.26 1.73 9.45
N ALA A 89 0.98 0.69 10.22
CA ALA A 89 2.01 -0.04 10.93
C ALA A 89 2.73 -1.04 10.00
N LEU A 90 4.07 -1.12 10.17
CA LEU A 90 4.94 -2.06 9.47
C LEU A 90 5.38 -3.16 10.41
N VAL A 91 4.89 -4.38 10.18
CA VAL A 91 5.15 -5.54 11.04
C VAL A 91 5.40 -6.79 10.20
N TRP A 92 5.88 -7.84 10.86
CA TRP A 92 6.08 -9.14 10.26
C TRP A 92 4.99 -10.12 10.71
N VAL A 93 4.45 -10.85 9.74
CA VAL A 93 3.50 -11.96 9.96
C VAL A 93 3.99 -13.19 9.22
N HIS A 94 3.68 -14.39 9.75
CA HIS A 94 4.05 -15.62 9.07
C HIS A 94 3.24 -15.76 7.76
N ARG A 95 3.88 -16.13 6.63
CA ARG A 95 3.23 -16.20 5.32
C ARG A 95 1.97 -17.08 5.29
N ARG A 96 1.92 -18.15 6.09
CA ARG A 96 0.75 -19.04 6.21
C ARG A 96 -0.49 -18.37 6.77
N THR A 97 -0.32 -17.26 7.46
CA THR A 97 -1.43 -16.49 8.06
C THR A 97 -2.09 -15.51 7.10
N THR A 98 -1.64 -15.49 5.86
CA THR A 98 -2.20 -14.64 4.79
C THR A 98 -2.64 -15.48 3.61
N ASP A 99 -3.61 -14.98 2.84
CA ASP A 99 -4.04 -15.59 1.58
C ASP A 99 -4.21 -14.52 0.47
N GLY A 100 -4.37 -14.99 -0.77
CA GLY A 100 -4.47 -14.12 -1.94
C GLY A 100 -5.84 -13.46 -2.14
N ARG A 101 -6.82 -13.67 -1.25
CA ARG A 101 -8.11 -12.99 -1.37
C ARG A 101 -7.93 -11.49 -1.32
N ARG A 102 -8.56 -10.80 -2.24
CA ARG A 102 -8.51 -9.36 -2.33
C ARG A 102 -9.70 -8.78 -1.55
N MET A 103 -9.40 -8.35 -0.33
CA MET A 103 -10.35 -7.62 0.49
C MET A 103 -10.01 -6.12 0.47
N THR A 104 -11.01 -5.31 0.79
CA THR A 104 -10.87 -3.86 1.00
C THR A 104 -11.49 -3.48 2.32
N MET A 105 -11.10 -2.33 2.86
CA MET A 105 -11.65 -1.80 4.11
C MET A 105 -11.94 -0.31 3.96
N ASN A 106 -13.08 0.14 4.48
CA ASN A 106 -13.33 1.55 4.66
C ASN A 106 -12.49 2.09 5.82
N THR A 107 -11.53 2.97 5.53
CA THR A 107 -10.69 3.65 6.53
C THR A 107 -11.16 5.06 6.86
N HIS A 108 -12.22 5.55 6.21
CA HIS A 108 -12.88 6.81 6.57
C HIS A 108 -13.63 6.64 7.89
N ALA A 109 -13.76 7.74 8.64
CA ALA A 109 -14.55 7.76 9.87
C ALA A 109 -16.06 7.57 9.60
N ASP A 110 -16.52 8.04 8.44
CA ASP A 110 -17.91 7.98 8.01
C ASP A 110 -18.19 6.80 7.09
N PRO A 111 -19.48 6.38 6.98
CA PRO A 111 -19.90 5.38 6.01
C PRO A 111 -19.62 5.85 4.57
N TRP A 112 -18.98 5.00 3.78
CA TRP A 112 -18.61 5.31 2.39
C TRP A 112 -19.64 4.78 1.40
N PRO A 113 -20.09 5.61 0.41
CA PRO A 113 -21.15 5.21 -0.51
C PRO A 113 -20.66 4.20 -1.56
N LEU A 114 -21.38 3.12 -1.73
CA LEU A 114 -21.26 2.18 -2.84
C LEU A 114 -22.27 2.56 -3.92
N ARG A 115 -21.83 2.75 -5.16
CA ARG A 115 -22.63 3.27 -6.26
C ARG A 115 -23.03 2.17 -7.24
N ARG A 116 -24.15 2.32 -7.88
CA ARG A 116 -24.65 1.35 -8.88
C ARG A 116 -23.75 1.27 -10.12
N ARG A 117 -23.19 2.40 -10.56
CA ARG A 117 -22.29 2.55 -11.72
C ARG A 117 -21.04 3.33 -11.32
N PRO A 118 -19.93 3.20 -12.07
CA PRO A 118 -18.69 3.92 -11.79
C PRO A 118 -18.78 5.40 -12.20
N LYS A 119 -19.62 6.16 -11.50
CA LYS A 119 -19.86 7.61 -11.67
C LYS A 119 -20.29 8.21 -10.34
N LEU A 120 -19.82 9.42 -10.04
CA LEU A 120 -20.13 10.11 -8.78
C LEU A 120 -21.63 10.42 -8.63
N GLU A 121 -22.32 10.71 -9.71
CA GLU A 121 -23.77 11.04 -9.74
C GLU A 121 -24.64 9.77 -9.74
N SER A 122 -24.03 8.59 -9.84
CA SER A 122 -24.79 7.35 -9.84
C SER A 122 -25.43 7.09 -8.50
N ARG A 123 -26.66 6.51 -8.54
CA ARG A 123 -27.40 6.14 -7.34
C ARG A 123 -26.55 5.33 -6.39
N VAL A 124 -26.57 5.67 -5.11
CA VAL A 124 -26.00 4.89 -4.01
C VAL A 124 -26.87 3.66 -3.79
N VAL A 125 -26.28 2.48 -3.71
CA VAL A 125 -26.95 1.20 -3.48
C VAL A 125 -26.77 0.69 -2.05
N ALA A 126 -25.69 1.11 -1.38
CA ALA A 126 -25.40 0.80 0.02
C ALA A 126 -24.33 1.77 0.54
N TYR A 127 -24.13 1.72 1.85
CA TYR A 127 -22.99 2.37 2.51
C TYR A 127 -22.13 1.31 3.19
N LEU A 128 -20.83 1.45 3.05
CA LEU A 128 -19.82 0.65 3.74
C LEU A 128 -19.43 1.40 5.02
N ASN A 129 -19.83 0.90 6.18
CA ASN A 129 -19.54 1.54 7.47
C ASN A 129 -18.03 1.67 7.70
N ALA A 130 -17.63 2.57 8.60
CA ALA A 130 -16.25 2.70 9.05
C ALA A 130 -15.71 1.32 9.48
N ARG A 131 -14.49 1.00 9.04
CA ARG A 131 -13.78 -0.26 9.28
C ARG A 131 -14.45 -1.53 8.72
N ALA A 132 -15.56 -1.40 8.00
CA ALA A 132 -16.20 -2.54 7.36
C ALA A 132 -15.36 -3.07 6.20
N LEU A 133 -15.38 -4.40 6.04
CA LEU A 133 -14.68 -5.12 4.99
C LEU A 133 -15.59 -5.37 3.79
N ALA A 134 -15.02 -5.32 2.59
CA ALA A 134 -15.68 -5.74 1.36
C ALA A 134 -14.72 -6.57 0.51
N THR A 135 -15.26 -7.48 -0.29
CA THR A 135 -14.47 -8.24 -1.28
C THR A 135 -14.23 -7.37 -2.50
N LEU A 136 -12.98 -7.20 -2.92
CA LEU A 136 -12.64 -6.57 -4.18
C LEU A 136 -12.92 -7.56 -5.32
N ILE A 137 -13.76 -7.16 -6.27
CA ILE A 137 -14.08 -7.96 -7.46
C ILE A 137 -13.11 -7.61 -8.58
N ARG A 138 -13.03 -6.31 -8.95
CA ARG A 138 -12.10 -5.77 -9.96
C ARG A 138 -12.00 -4.26 -9.83
N CYS A 139 -10.94 -3.69 -10.42
CA CYS A 139 -10.82 -2.26 -10.67
C CYS A 139 -10.66 -2.03 -12.17
N GLU A 140 -11.27 -0.97 -12.70
CA GLU A 140 -11.20 -0.51 -14.08
C GLU A 140 -11.53 0.99 -14.13
N ASP A 141 -10.85 1.75 -14.96
CA ASP A 141 -11.08 3.18 -15.19
C ASP A 141 -11.19 4.01 -13.90
N ASP A 142 -10.23 3.85 -12.99
CA ASP A 142 -10.18 4.53 -11.67
C ASP A 142 -11.34 4.20 -10.72
N TRP A 143 -12.08 3.14 -10.99
CA TRP A 143 -13.17 2.64 -10.14
C TRP A 143 -12.96 1.18 -9.76
N CYS A 144 -13.34 0.83 -8.53
CA CYS A 144 -13.30 -0.53 -8.05
C CYS A 144 -14.71 -1.04 -7.75
N ARG A 145 -15.02 -2.23 -8.26
CA ARG A 145 -16.25 -2.95 -7.91
C ARG A 145 -15.99 -3.82 -6.69
N VAL A 146 -16.79 -3.61 -5.65
CA VAL A 146 -16.66 -4.34 -4.38
C VAL A 146 -17.98 -5.00 -3.99
N ARG A 147 -17.90 -6.04 -3.16
CA ARG A 147 -19.05 -6.74 -2.60
C ARG A 147 -18.99 -6.72 -1.07
N ALA A 148 -20.01 -6.13 -0.47
CA ALA A 148 -20.23 -6.09 0.98
C ALA A 148 -21.50 -6.89 1.32
N GLY A 149 -21.35 -8.04 1.95
CA GLY A 149 -22.47 -9.00 2.10
C GLY A 149 -23.03 -9.38 0.73
N ASP A 150 -24.32 -9.20 0.55
CA ASP A 150 -25.05 -9.51 -0.70
C ASP A 150 -25.10 -8.32 -1.68
N VAL A 151 -24.62 -7.14 -1.26
CA VAL A 151 -24.65 -5.95 -2.09
C VAL A 151 -23.34 -5.77 -2.82
N THR A 152 -23.44 -5.48 -4.13
CA THR A 152 -22.31 -5.11 -4.97
C THR A 152 -22.45 -3.66 -5.41
N GLY A 153 -21.35 -2.91 -5.31
CA GLY A 153 -21.32 -1.50 -5.75
C GLY A 153 -19.95 -1.07 -6.24
N TRP A 154 -19.89 0.13 -6.74
CA TRP A 154 -18.68 0.79 -7.24
C TRP A 154 -18.22 1.87 -6.29
N VAL A 155 -16.90 2.01 -6.16
CA VAL A 155 -16.23 3.04 -5.37
C VAL A 155 -15.02 3.55 -6.14
N PRO A 156 -14.64 4.83 -6.08
CA PRO A 156 -13.42 5.30 -6.72
C PRO A 156 -12.20 4.54 -6.18
N GLN A 157 -11.24 4.27 -7.05
CA GLN A 157 -9.98 3.62 -6.68
C GLN A 157 -9.21 4.52 -5.70
N GLY A 158 -8.64 3.92 -4.65
CA GLY A 158 -7.92 4.67 -3.60
C GLY A 158 -8.78 5.07 -2.40
N GLU A 159 -10.11 5.12 -2.53
CA GLU A 159 -10.99 5.51 -1.42
C GLU A 159 -11.16 4.41 -0.37
N LEU A 160 -11.01 3.17 -0.74
CA LEU A 160 -10.92 2.07 0.20
C LEU A 160 -9.49 1.54 0.31
N TRP A 161 -9.06 1.24 1.51
CA TRP A 161 -7.82 0.51 1.73
C TRP A 161 -7.86 -0.84 0.99
N GLY A 162 -6.79 -1.15 0.27
CA GLY A 162 -6.73 -2.37 -0.54
C GLY A 162 -7.02 -2.17 -2.04
N THR A 163 -7.36 -0.94 -2.48
CA THR A 163 -7.63 -0.61 -3.88
C THR A 163 -6.52 0.20 -4.56
N SER A 164 -5.66 0.87 -3.79
CA SER A 164 -4.54 1.66 -4.33
C SER A 164 -3.40 0.74 -4.79
N GLU A 165 -2.73 1.09 -5.88
CA GLU A 165 -1.51 0.42 -6.34
C GLU A 165 -0.24 0.97 -5.69
N ALA A 166 -0.32 2.15 -5.07
CA ALA A 166 0.82 2.81 -4.45
C ALA A 166 1.25 2.12 -3.15
N VAL A 167 2.55 2.26 -2.82
CA VAL A 167 3.08 1.86 -1.50
C VAL A 167 2.43 2.72 -0.41
N GLN A 168 1.74 2.07 0.52
CA GLN A 168 0.96 2.76 1.56
C GLN A 168 1.81 3.11 2.79
N CYS A 169 2.71 2.23 3.21
CA CYS A 169 3.63 2.51 4.31
C CYS A 169 5.06 2.65 3.80
N ARG A 170 5.64 3.81 3.95
CA ARG A 170 7.07 4.02 3.72
C ARG A 170 7.83 3.82 5.03
N ALA A 171 8.98 3.15 4.96
CA ALA A 171 9.88 3.07 6.10
C ALA A 171 10.25 4.49 6.57
N GLY A 172 9.95 4.82 7.83
CA GLY A 172 10.16 6.16 8.40
C GLY A 172 8.88 6.99 8.60
N GLN A 173 7.74 6.60 8.07
CA GLN A 173 6.44 7.21 8.38
C GLN A 173 5.71 6.41 9.47
N ALA A 174 6.31 6.26 10.65
CA ALA A 174 5.53 5.96 11.83
C ALA A 174 4.63 7.19 12.08
N ARG A 175 3.31 7.07 11.86
CA ARG A 175 2.39 8.10 12.34
C ARG A 175 2.61 8.24 13.85
N SER A 176 3.05 9.41 14.28
CA SER A 176 3.03 9.78 15.69
C SER A 176 1.63 9.50 16.24
N LEU A 177 1.51 8.56 17.14
CA LEU A 177 0.30 8.28 17.94
C LEU A 177 0.06 9.42 18.95
N THR A 178 0.25 10.66 18.53
CA THR A 178 0.07 11.84 19.38
C THR A 178 -0.91 12.77 18.69
N GLN A 179 -2.18 12.39 18.67
CA GLN A 179 -3.32 13.33 18.60
C GLN A 179 -4.63 12.53 18.71
N ALA A 180 -4.97 12.10 19.92
CA ALA A 180 -6.34 11.89 20.36
C ALA A 180 -6.35 12.11 21.88
N ARG A 181 -6.50 13.36 22.28
CA ARG A 181 -7.06 13.77 23.59
C ARG A 181 -8.36 14.49 23.32
#